data_75ec6ad8f254ef0d864ecc81aaad98e4
#
_entry.id   75ec6ad8f254ef0d864ecc81aaad98e4
#
_cell.length_a   1.000
_cell.length_b   1.000
_cell.length_c   1.000
_cell.angle_alpha   90.00
_cell.angle_beta   90.00
_cell.angle_gamma   90.00
#
_symmetry.space_group_name_H-M   'P 1'
#
loop_
_entity.id
_entity.type
_entity.pdbx_description
1 polymer ?
#
loop_
_entity_poly.entity_id
_entity_poly.type
_entity_poly.pdbx_seq_one_letter_code
_entity_poly.pdbx_strand_id
1 'polypeptide(L)'
;MSFRGRYYHSIDEKGRIIFPAKLREVFAEKYDNKMVITNWDGYLMCFPYDEWRILEEKISHQSLLRKEVRAFQRFFMSGAIDCSFDGQGRILIPPSLREYAKIDKDIVLAGMVRIIEIWSKERWEEEISRSGADIDSYTKYMADLGI
;
A
#
# COMPACT_ATOMS: atom_id res chain seq x y z
N MET A 1 -11.33 -4.66 -13.34
CA MET A 1 -11.37 -4.92 -11.88
C MET A 1 -10.49 -3.96 -11.11
N SER A 2 -10.84 -3.72 -9.86
CA SER A 2 -10.09 -2.83 -8.98
C SER A 2 -9.96 -3.46 -7.61
N PHE A 3 -8.98 -2.97 -6.83
CA PHE A 3 -8.83 -3.40 -5.44
C PHE A 3 -9.81 -2.65 -4.56
N ARG A 4 -10.60 -3.38 -3.79
CA ARG A 4 -11.54 -2.80 -2.82
C ARG A 4 -11.82 -3.80 -1.72
N GLY A 5 -12.29 -3.27 -0.60
CA GLY A 5 -12.62 -4.04 0.59
C GLY A 5 -11.54 -3.92 1.66
N ARG A 6 -11.93 -4.27 2.87
CA ARG A 6 -11.07 -4.29 4.05
C ARG A 6 -10.97 -5.73 4.52
N TYR A 7 -9.75 -6.22 4.68
CA TYR A 7 -9.51 -7.61 5.04
C TYR A 7 -8.63 -7.67 6.27
N TYR A 8 -9.13 -8.32 7.30
CA TYR A 8 -8.45 -8.45 8.59
C TYR A 8 -7.76 -9.81 8.61
N HIS A 9 -6.45 -9.80 8.67
CA HIS A 9 -5.61 -11.00 8.62
C HIS A 9 -4.51 -10.93 9.67
N SER A 10 -3.66 -11.95 9.69
CA SER A 10 -2.49 -11.98 10.55
C SER A 10 -1.24 -12.11 9.70
N ILE A 11 -0.13 -11.59 10.22
CA ILE A 11 1.19 -11.84 9.67
C ILE A 11 1.83 -12.94 10.51
N ASP A 12 2.54 -13.88 9.86
CA ASP A 12 3.20 -14.97 10.60
C ASP A 12 4.55 -14.50 11.18
N GLU A 13 5.19 -15.39 11.96
CA GLU A 13 6.44 -15.06 12.63
C GLU A 13 7.58 -14.73 11.67
N LYS A 14 7.51 -15.25 10.44
CA LYS A 14 8.51 -14.98 9.40
C LYS A 14 8.23 -13.73 8.60
N GLY A 15 7.11 -13.06 8.88
CA GLY A 15 6.73 -11.85 8.16
C GLY A 15 5.95 -12.11 6.88
N ARG A 16 5.31 -13.26 6.76
CA ARG A 16 4.52 -13.61 5.57
C ARG A 16 3.05 -13.31 5.81
N ILE A 17 2.41 -12.78 4.77
CA ILE A 17 0.98 -12.43 4.77
C ILE A 17 0.32 -13.22 3.63
N ILE A 18 -0.78 -13.92 3.95
CA ILE A 18 -1.61 -14.54 2.93
C ILE A 18 -2.56 -13.47 2.39
N PHE A 19 -2.50 -13.19 1.09
CA PHE A 19 -3.43 -12.24 0.49
C PHE A 19 -4.81 -12.88 0.33
N PRO A 20 -5.87 -12.12 0.61
CA PRO A 20 -7.24 -12.57 0.32
C PRO A 20 -7.40 -12.95 -1.14
N ALA A 21 -8.19 -13.99 -1.40
CA ALA A 21 -8.41 -14.49 -2.76
C ALA A 21 -8.91 -13.39 -3.70
N LYS A 22 -9.80 -12.53 -3.24
CA LYS A 22 -10.34 -11.45 -4.06
C LYS A 22 -9.28 -10.46 -4.53
N LEU A 23 -8.30 -10.15 -3.68
CA LEU A 23 -7.20 -9.27 -4.07
C LEU A 23 -6.25 -9.99 -5.03
N ARG A 24 -5.98 -11.28 -4.80
CA ARG A 24 -5.14 -12.08 -5.70
C ARG A 24 -5.77 -12.22 -7.08
N GLU A 25 -7.09 -12.32 -7.16
CA GLU A 25 -7.82 -12.39 -8.43
C GLU A 25 -7.58 -11.16 -9.30
N VAL A 26 -7.50 -9.98 -8.70
CA VAL A 26 -7.21 -8.73 -9.42
C VAL A 26 -5.80 -8.80 -10.02
N PHE A 27 -4.82 -9.30 -9.26
CA PHE A 27 -3.48 -9.50 -9.78
C PHE A 27 -3.46 -10.47 -10.94
N ALA A 28 -4.13 -11.61 -10.80
CA ALA A 28 -4.15 -12.64 -11.84
C ALA A 28 -4.84 -12.18 -13.12
N GLU A 29 -5.87 -11.35 -13.00
CA GLU A 29 -6.66 -10.90 -14.14
C GLU A 29 -6.08 -9.69 -14.85
N LYS A 30 -5.54 -8.75 -14.10
CA LYS A 30 -5.13 -7.44 -14.63
C LYS A 30 -3.62 -7.20 -14.61
N TYR A 31 -2.92 -7.83 -13.70
CA TYR A 31 -1.50 -7.60 -13.47
C TYR A 31 -0.73 -8.91 -13.42
N ASP A 32 0.59 -8.80 -13.40
CA ASP A 32 1.46 -9.94 -13.15
C ASP A 32 1.57 -10.24 -11.66
N ASN A 33 2.26 -11.32 -11.33
CA ASN A 33 2.49 -11.79 -9.95
C ASN A 33 3.48 -10.91 -9.17
N LYS A 34 3.92 -9.79 -9.73
CA LYS A 34 4.95 -8.92 -9.15
C LYS A 34 4.34 -7.65 -8.58
N MET A 35 4.90 -7.21 -7.48
CA MET A 35 4.48 -5.98 -6.83
C MET A 35 5.67 -5.27 -6.19
N VAL A 36 5.46 -4.02 -5.82
CA VAL A 36 6.43 -3.24 -5.08
C VAL A 36 5.75 -2.75 -3.81
N ILE A 37 6.41 -2.92 -2.68
CA ILE A 37 5.90 -2.48 -1.39
C ILE A 37 6.84 -1.43 -0.84
N THR A 38 6.27 -0.33 -0.35
CA THR A 38 7.06 0.74 0.24
C THR A 38 6.35 1.36 1.44
N ASN A 39 7.09 2.19 2.17
CA ASN A 39 6.62 2.86 3.37
C ASN A 39 6.02 4.23 3.04
N TRP A 40 4.94 4.58 3.72
CA TRP A 40 4.31 5.89 3.57
C TRP A 40 3.38 6.18 4.73
N ASP A 41 3.52 7.35 5.32
CA ASP A 41 2.59 7.92 6.31
C ASP A 41 2.16 6.93 7.43
N GLY A 42 3.09 6.09 7.87
CA GLY A 42 2.86 5.15 8.96
C GLY A 42 2.28 3.81 8.57
N TYR A 43 2.08 3.56 7.29
CA TYR A 43 1.60 2.28 6.75
C TYR A 43 2.41 1.89 5.52
N LEU A 44 2.06 0.77 4.90
CA LEU A 44 2.73 0.30 3.70
C LEU A 44 1.79 0.40 2.50
N MET A 45 2.34 0.81 1.37
CA MET A 45 1.63 0.80 0.09
C MET A 45 2.14 -0.35 -0.75
N CYS A 46 1.21 -1.13 -1.29
CA CYS A 46 1.52 -2.25 -2.16
C CYS A 46 1.02 -1.91 -3.57
N PHE A 47 1.95 -1.80 -4.49
CA PHE A 47 1.66 -1.45 -5.88
C PHE A 47 1.82 -2.69 -6.74
N PRO A 48 0.82 -3.04 -7.58
CA PRO A 48 1.13 -3.92 -8.72
C PRO A 48 2.28 -3.31 -9.52
N TYR A 49 3.15 -4.16 -10.08
CA TYR A 49 4.35 -3.66 -10.72
C TYR A 49 4.05 -2.64 -11.83
N ASP A 50 2.99 -2.85 -12.60
CA ASP A 50 2.62 -1.91 -13.67
C ASP A 50 2.22 -0.54 -13.12
N GLU A 51 1.54 -0.49 -11.99
CA GLU A 51 1.18 0.78 -11.34
C GLU A 51 2.42 1.47 -10.76
N TRP A 52 3.34 0.70 -10.21
CA TRP A 52 4.61 1.24 -9.72
C TRP A 52 5.41 1.88 -10.84
N ARG A 53 5.47 1.24 -12.01
CA ARG A 53 6.21 1.77 -13.16
C ARG A 53 5.69 3.11 -13.62
N ILE A 54 4.37 3.32 -13.57
CA ILE A 54 3.77 4.61 -13.92
C ILE A 54 4.27 5.72 -12.98
N LEU A 55 4.27 5.44 -11.67
CA LEU A 55 4.78 6.37 -10.67
C LEU A 55 6.28 6.63 -10.83
N GLU A 56 7.05 5.56 -11.00
CA GLU A 56 8.50 5.63 -11.17
C GLU A 56 8.88 6.46 -12.39
N GLU A 57 8.15 6.28 -13.49
CA GLU A 57 8.35 7.06 -14.71
C GLU A 57 8.12 8.55 -14.45
N LYS A 58 7.04 8.88 -13.76
CA LYS A 58 6.74 10.29 -13.43
C LYS A 58 7.83 10.91 -12.56
N ILE A 59 8.28 10.21 -11.54
CA ILE A 59 9.28 10.75 -10.62
C ILE A 59 10.65 10.87 -11.31
N SER A 60 10.97 9.99 -12.26
CA SER A 60 12.22 10.02 -12.99
C SER A 60 12.41 11.28 -13.83
N HIS A 61 11.34 11.94 -14.19
CA HIS A 61 11.38 13.19 -14.95
C HIS A 61 11.45 14.45 -14.08
N GLN A 62 11.42 14.30 -12.77
CA GLN A 62 11.50 15.43 -11.85
C GLN A 62 12.94 15.84 -11.58
N SER A 63 13.15 17.12 -11.33
CA SER A 63 14.49 17.67 -11.08
C SER A 63 15.01 17.28 -9.70
N LEU A 64 16.20 16.69 -9.66
CA LEU A 64 16.89 16.41 -8.39
C LEU A 64 17.45 17.67 -7.72
N LEU A 65 17.34 18.82 -8.38
CA LEU A 65 17.70 20.10 -7.77
C LEU A 65 16.63 20.57 -6.77
N ARG A 66 15.41 20.05 -6.86
CA ARG A 66 14.34 20.37 -5.92
C ARG A 66 14.49 19.49 -4.68
N LYS A 67 14.59 20.13 -3.51
CA LYS A 67 14.74 19.38 -2.25
C LYS A 67 13.53 18.51 -1.93
N GLU A 68 12.34 18.94 -2.33
CA GLU A 68 11.11 18.16 -2.12
C GLU A 68 11.18 16.82 -2.91
N VAL A 69 11.69 16.85 -4.12
CA VAL A 69 11.88 15.65 -4.94
C VAL A 69 12.90 14.73 -4.29
N ARG A 70 14.04 15.28 -3.81
CA ARG A 70 15.05 14.46 -3.14
C ARG A 70 14.50 13.82 -1.86
N ALA A 71 13.76 14.59 -1.06
CA ALA A 71 13.18 14.08 0.18
C ALA A 71 12.19 12.93 -0.09
N PHE A 72 11.32 13.12 -1.07
CA PHE A 72 10.37 12.08 -1.47
C PHE A 72 11.10 10.81 -1.94
N GLN A 73 12.10 10.96 -2.79
CA GLN A 73 12.83 9.81 -3.30
C GLN A 73 13.60 9.07 -2.19
N ARG A 74 14.22 9.82 -1.27
CA ARG A 74 14.94 9.20 -0.15
C ARG A 74 14.03 8.41 0.77
N PHE A 75 12.83 8.85 0.98
CA PHE A 75 11.90 8.16 1.88
C PHE A 75 11.10 7.08 1.15
N PHE A 76 10.43 7.48 0.08
CA PHE A 76 9.44 6.63 -0.58
C PHE A 76 10.07 5.66 -1.57
N MET A 77 10.90 6.18 -2.48
CA MET A 77 11.47 5.36 -3.55
C MET A 77 12.56 4.42 -3.02
N SER A 78 13.44 4.92 -2.15
CA SER A 78 14.50 4.08 -1.60
C SER A 78 14.01 3.05 -0.59
N GLY A 79 12.83 3.25 -0.03
CA GLY A 79 12.22 2.29 0.88
C GLY A 79 11.51 1.14 0.17
N ALA A 80 11.39 1.20 -1.15
CA ALA A 80 10.65 0.22 -1.93
C ALA A 80 11.41 -1.09 -2.09
N ILE A 81 10.67 -2.19 -2.01
CA ILE A 81 11.18 -3.54 -2.27
C ILE A 81 10.32 -4.25 -3.30
N ASP A 82 10.96 -5.07 -4.12
CA ASP A 82 10.25 -5.95 -5.03
C ASP A 82 9.74 -7.17 -4.27
N CYS A 83 8.55 -7.62 -4.63
CA CYS A 83 7.89 -8.72 -3.96
C CYS A 83 7.05 -9.51 -4.97
N SER A 84 6.83 -10.78 -4.70
CA SER A 84 5.94 -11.61 -5.50
C SER A 84 5.24 -12.63 -4.62
N PHE A 85 4.12 -13.17 -5.09
CA PHE A 85 3.42 -14.21 -4.36
C PHE A 85 4.22 -15.52 -4.41
N ASP A 86 4.28 -16.22 -3.30
CA ASP A 86 4.80 -17.58 -3.28
C ASP A 86 3.71 -18.57 -3.75
N GLY A 87 4.04 -19.86 -3.75
CA GLY A 87 3.12 -20.89 -4.22
C GLY A 87 1.83 -21.03 -3.40
N GLN A 88 1.79 -20.42 -2.22
CA GLN A 88 0.62 -20.42 -1.33
C GLN A 88 -0.12 -19.08 -1.29
N GLY A 89 0.23 -18.17 -2.20
CA GLY A 89 -0.40 -16.85 -2.26
C GLY A 89 0.03 -15.91 -1.15
N ARG A 90 1.23 -16.11 -0.59
CA ARG A 90 1.77 -15.26 0.48
C ARG A 90 2.83 -14.34 -0.08
N ILE A 91 2.98 -13.19 0.59
CA ILE A 91 4.10 -12.27 0.34
C ILE A 91 4.89 -12.11 1.64
N LEU A 92 6.16 -11.77 1.50
CA LEU A 92 7.05 -11.55 2.63
C LEU A 92 7.27 -10.05 2.82
N ILE A 93 6.97 -9.57 4.03
CA ILE A 93 7.24 -8.18 4.42
C ILE A 93 8.54 -8.17 5.21
N PRO A 94 9.58 -7.47 4.75
CA PRO A 94 10.85 -7.48 5.47
C PRO A 94 10.77 -6.75 6.82
N PRO A 95 11.65 -7.08 7.75
CA PRO A 95 11.63 -6.50 9.10
C PRO A 95 11.61 -4.98 9.13
N SER A 96 12.36 -4.31 8.25
CA SER A 96 12.40 -2.85 8.22
C SER A 96 11.05 -2.23 7.95
N LEU A 97 10.28 -2.79 7.03
CA LEU A 97 8.94 -2.29 6.70
C LEU A 97 7.94 -2.64 7.79
N ARG A 98 8.04 -3.84 8.37
CA ARG A 98 7.19 -4.23 9.51
C ARG A 98 7.38 -3.30 10.69
N GLU A 99 8.64 -2.99 10.99
CA GLU A 99 8.98 -2.08 12.09
C GLU A 99 8.45 -0.68 11.84
N TYR A 100 8.63 -0.18 10.64
CA TYR A 100 8.13 1.15 10.28
C TYR A 100 6.62 1.27 10.48
N ALA A 101 5.86 0.30 9.99
CA ALA A 101 4.40 0.32 10.06
C ALA A 101 3.84 -0.21 11.38
N LYS A 102 4.70 -0.58 12.33
CA LYS A 102 4.31 -1.15 13.63
C LYS A 102 3.47 -2.42 13.48
N ILE A 103 3.79 -3.20 12.47
CA ILE A 103 3.11 -4.47 12.19
C ILE A 103 3.73 -5.56 13.07
N ASP A 104 2.90 -6.17 13.91
CA ASP A 104 3.34 -7.25 14.79
C ASP A 104 2.59 -8.54 14.47
N LYS A 105 1.27 -8.56 14.65
CA LYS A 105 0.46 -9.76 14.45
C LYS A 105 -0.76 -9.50 13.57
N ASP A 106 -1.62 -8.60 14.00
CA ASP A 106 -2.88 -8.34 13.32
C ASP A 106 -2.72 -7.20 12.33
N ILE A 107 -3.16 -7.43 11.10
CA ILE A 107 -3.03 -6.49 10.00
C ILE A 107 -4.35 -6.27 9.30
N VAL A 108 -4.42 -5.19 8.55
CA VAL A 108 -5.53 -4.89 7.66
C VAL A 108 -4.97 -4.64 6.26
N LEU A 109 -5.57 -5.31 5.28
CA LEU A 109 -5.31 -5.05 3.87
C LEU A 109 -6.50 -4.28 3.33
N ALA A 110 -6.26 -3.08 2.83
CA ALA A 110 -7.32 -2.21 2.32
C ALA A 110 -7.14 -1.95 0.84
N GLY A 111 -8.16 -2.28 0.05
CA GLY A 111 -8.14 -2.00 -1.39
C GLY A 111 -8.36 -0.51 -1.65
N MET A 112 -7.48 0.07 -2.44
CA MET A 112 -7.49 1.50 -2.77
C MET A 112 -7.54 1.71 -4.28
N VAL A 113 -8.40 0.97 -4.96
CA VAL A 113 -8.65 1.00 -6.41
C VAL A 113 -7.47 0.45 -7.22
N ARG A 114 -6.35 1.15 -7.29
CA ARG A 114 -5.16 0.72 -8.06
C ARG A 114 -4.07 0.11 -7.22
N ILE A 115 -4.13 0.29 -5.92
CA ILE A 115 -3.12 -0.18 -4.98
C ILE A 115 -3.80 -0.81 -3.77
N ILE A 116 -3.00 -1.39 -2.91
CA ILE A 116 -3.45 -1.96 -1.64
C ILE A 116 -2.63 -1.30 -0.54
N GLU A 117 -3.28 -0.92 0.56
CA GLU A 117 -2.59 -0.47 1.77
C GLU A 117 -2.51 -1.62 2.76
N ILE A 118 -1.39 -1.71 3.46
CA ILE A 118 -1.16 -2.70 4.50
C ILE A 118 -0.89 -1.95 5.80
N TRP A 119 -1.74 -2.17 6.79
CA TRP A 119 -1.73 -1.45 8.05
C TRP A 119 -1.61 -2.41 9.23
N SER A 120 -1.02 -1.94 10.33
CA SER A 120 -1.30 -2.58 11.60
C SER A 120 -2.78 -2.36 11.93
N LYS A 121 -3.42 -3.34 12.55
CA LYS A 121 -4.84 -3.23 12.89
C LYS A 121 -5.11 -2.03 13.79
N GLU A 122 -4.25 -1.80 14.77
CA GLU A 122 -4.39 -0.69 15.71
C GLU A 122 -4.38 0.67 15.00
N ARG A 123 -3.41 0.90 14.14
CA ARG A 123 -3.33 2.16 13.38
C ARG A 123 -4.47 2.30 12.39
N TRP A 124 -4.89 1.20 11.79
CA TRP A 124 -6.04 1.20 10.88
C TRP A 124 -7.31 1.66 11.59
N GLU A 125 -7.58 1.12 12.77
CA GLU A 125 -8.77 1.48 13.53
C GLU A 125 -8.78 2.96 13.93
N GLU A 126 -7.62 3.50 14.31
CA GLU A 126 -7.47 4.93 14.59
C GLU A 126 -7.74 5.77 13.34
N GLU A 127 -7.15 5.38 12.21
CA GLU A 127 -7.28 6.13 10.97
C GLU A 127 -8.70 6.09 10.41
N ILE A 128 -9.34 4.94 10.42
CA ILE A 128 -10.71 4.83 9.89
C ILE A 128 -11.71 5.57 10.77
N SER A 129 -11.49 5.61 12.07
CA SER A 129 -12.29 6.39 12.99
C SER A 129 -12.15 7.88 12.72
N ARG A 130 -10.91 8.34 12.50
CA ARG A 130 -10.61 9.73 12.17
C ARG A 130 -11.23 10.13 10.83
N SER A 131 -11.07 9.30 9.81
CA SER A 131 -11.63 9.55 8.47
C SER A 131 -13.15 9.60 8.50
N GLY A 132 -13.79 8.74 9.29
CA GLY A 132 -15.23 8.74 9.44
C GLY A 132 -15.75 9.98 10.18
N ALA A 133 -15.00 10.48 11.17
CA ALA A 133 -15.34 11.67 11.90
C ALA A 133 -15.15 12.95 11.07
N ASP A 134 -14.19 12.94 10.16
CA ASP A 134 -13.81 14.10 9.34
C ASP A 134 -14.45 14.08 7.94
N ILE A 135 -15.56 13.38 7.79
CA ILE A 135 -16.16 13.20 6.47
C ILE A 135 -16.45 14.54 5.76
N ASP A 136 -16.86 15.55 6.52
CA ASP A 136 -17.15 16.88 5.97
C ASP A 136 -15.92 17.57 5.41
N SER A 137 -14.74 17.23 5.91
CA SER A 137 -13.48 17.87 5.49
C SER A 137 -13.11 17.53 4.04
N TYR A 138 -13.53 16.38 3.53
CA TYR A 138 -13.21 15.97 2.16
C TYR A 138 -14.42 15.89 1.23
N THR A 139 -15.63 15.91 1.76
CA THR A 139 -16.87 15.78 0.94
C THR A 139 -16.95 16.86 -0.13
N LYS A 140 -16.64 18.11 0.22
CA LYS A 140 -16.66 19.20 -0.74
C LYS A 140 -15.64 19.02 -1.85
N TYR A 141 -14.42 18.60 -1.48
CA TYR A 141 -13.38 18.33 -2.47
C TYR A 141 -13.81 17.23 -3.45
N MET A 142 -14.42 16.17 -2.91
CA MET A 142 -14.91 15.07 -3.74
C MET A 142 -16.02 15.53 -4.66
N ALA A 143 -16.92 16.38 -4.18
CA ALA A 143 -17.99 16.96 -5.03
C ALA A 143 -17.41 17.77 -6.19
N ASP A 144 -16.32 18.52 -5.94
CA ASP A 144 -15.63 19.28 -6.98
C ASP A 144 -15.02 18.37 -8.06
N LEU A 145 -14.73 17.12 -7.71
CA LEU A 145 -14.25 16.10 -8.64
C LEU A 145 -15.39 15.36 -9.37
N GLY A 146 -16.63 15.70 -9.06
CA GLY A 146 -17.80 15.04 -9.67
C GLY A 146 -18.15 13.72 -8.99
N ILE A 147 -17.67 13.51 -7.79
CA ILE A 147 -17.94 12.29 -6.99
C ILE A 147 -19.00 12.59 -5.88
#